data_65f8f2c1fd9df49369b52d9b7c9ddc2d
#
_entry.id   65f8f2c1fd9df49369b52d9b7c9ddc2d
#
_cell.length_a   1.000
_cell.length_b   1.000
_cell.length_c   1.000
_cell.angle_alpha   90.00
_cell.angle_beta   90.00
_cell.angle_gamma   90.00
#
_symmetry.space_group_name_H-M   'P 1'
#
loop_
_entity.id
_entity.type
_entity.pdbx_description
1 polymer ?
#
loop_
_entity_poly.entity_id
_entity_poly.type
_entity_poly.pdbx_seq_one_letter_code
_entity_poly.pdbx_strand_id
1 'polypeptide(L)'
;SVVFWNTKILEFVTSGLMLVVYLVFAFYQKQSIIYIILCCNIVAVFFDISWFFQGLEEFGKIVLRNFIFKFVNIAYIFTFVRTKDDLILYVVGLTVFSALSNISLWVYLPKYITKVDKYDLHPFKDFRVVLGLFIPNIAIHIYTVFDKTMIGIITQDSFENGYYEQAIKISKMVLTVVTALGTVMIPRIGSYFKEGNKEKIRDLMYRGYQFVWFLGIPLCFGLVMLSSNFVPWFFGDGYDRVADLLKVLAFLILAIGISNVTGMQYLIPTGREKLFTITVLIGAGVNFCLNSILIFFFQSVGAAVASVMAESTIAVVQIIMVRKELSPWEIVKRGRNYWIAGAVMVGVLYILNCFLTSGIFNTAILVIAGAFSYFMILLILRDEFFLSNAIGALKKMRAKLKK
;
A
#
# COMPACT_ATOMS: atom_id res chain seq x y z
N SER A 1 3.19 -30.06 -9.87
CA SER A 1 1.78 -30.41 -10.21
C SER A 1 0.98 -30.79 -8.96
N VAL A 2 1.44 -31.77 -8.12
CA VAL A 2 0.71 -32.20 -6.89
C VAL A 2 0.45 -31.03 -5.94
N VAL A 3 1.49 -30.27 -5.59
CA VAL A 3 1.38 -29.10 -4.69
C VAL A 3 0.37 -28.07 -5.27
N PHE A 4 0.44 -27.80 -6.57
CA PHE A 4 -0.51 -26.90 -7.23
C PHE A 4 -1.96 -27.34 -7.02
N TRP A 5 -2.27 -28.62 -7.32
CA TRP A 5 -3.64 -29.11 -7.20
C TRP A 5 -4.11 -29.20 -5.74
N ASN A 6 -3.24 -29.59 -4.80
CA ASN A 6 -3.58 -29.59 -3.38
C ASN A 6 -3.95 -28.19 -2.88
N THR A 7 -3.14 -27.18 -3.22
CA THR A 7 -3.43 -25.79 -2.87
C THR A 7 -4.72 -25.31 -3.54
N LYS A 8 -4.91 -25.65 -4.83
CA LYS A 8 -6.08 -25.21 -5.58
C LYS A 8 -7.38 -25.83 -5.09
N ILE A 9 -7.37 -27.11 -4.74
CA ILE A 9 -8.54 -27.79 -4.14
C ILE A 9 -8.89 -27.14 -2.79
N LEU A 10 -7.89 -26.88 -1.95
CA LEU A 10 -8.11 -26.21 -0.67
C LEU A 10 -8.72 -24.80 -0.87
N GLU A 11 -8.20 -24.03 -1.84
CA GLU A 11 -8.72 -22.73 -2.23
C GLU A 11 -10.16 -22.81 -2.74
N PHE A 12 -10.51 -23.81 -3.58
CA PHE A 12 -11.88 -24.02 -4.03
C PHE A 12 -12.85 -24.33 -2.88
N VAL A 13 -12.43 -25.18 -1.94
CA VAL A 13 -13.27 -25.53 -0.78
C VAL A 13 -13.51 -24.31 0.11
N THR A 14 -12.45 -23.57 0.45
CA THR A 14 -12.56 -22.41 1.34
C THR A 14 -13.32 -21.25 0.69
N SER A 15 -13.04 -20.95 -0.58
CA SER A 15 -13.75 -19.90 -1.33
C SER A 15 -15.20 -20.28 -1.61
N GLY A 16 -15.49 -21.57 -1.85
CA GLY A 16 -16.84 -22.07 -2.03
C GLY A 16 -17.69 -21.93 -0.76
N LEU A 17 -17.12 -22.26 0.39
CA LEU A 17 -17.76 -22.03 1.69
C LEU A 17 -18.05 -20.53 1.90
N MET A 18 -17.07 -19.68 1.62
CA MET A 18 -17.23 -18.22 1.74
C MET A 18 -18.26 -17.66 0.76
N LEU A 19 -18.37 -18.21 -0.45
CA LEU A 19 -19.38 -17.82 -1.42
C LEU A 19 -20.80 -18.10 -0.89
N VAL A 20 -21.02 -19.27 -0.29
CA VAL A 20 -22.32 -19.62 0.30
C VAL A 20 -22.67 -18.65 1.45
N VAL A 21 -21.71 -18.41 2.36
CA VAL A 21 -21.91 -17.46 3.47
C VAL A 21 -22.22 -16.07 2.95
N TYR A 22 -21.48 -15.61 1.94
CA TYR A 22 -21.69 -14.29 1.35
C TYR A 22 -23.05 -14.18 0.61
N LEU A 23 -23.46 -15.21 -0.11
CA LEU A 23 -24.79 -15.22 -0.78
C LEU A 23 -25.93 -15.10 0.23
N VAL A 24 -25.86 -15.85 1.35
CA VAL A 24 -26.84 -15.70 2.43
C VAL A 24 -26.87 -14.24 2.93
N PHE A 25 -25.72 -13.65 3.18
CA PHE A 25 -25.63 -12.24 3.59
C PHE A 25 -26.21 -11.29 2.52
N ALA A 26 -25.88 -11.50 1.23
CA ALA A 26 -26.30 -10.65 0.13
C ALA A 26 -27.83 -10.61 -0.04
N PHE A 27 -28.52 -11.73 0.20
CA PHE A 27 -29.99 -11.80 0.12
C PHE A 27 -30.70 -10.97 1.19
N TYR A 28 -30.05 -10.75 2.34
CA TYR A 28 -30.64 -9.93 3.41
C TYR A 28 -30.40 -8.42 3.23
N GLN A 29 -29.64 -7.99 2.21
CA GLN A 29 -29.31 -6.58 2.01
C GLN A 29 -30.38 -5.86 1.17
N LYS A 30 -30.66 -4.58 1.48
CA LYS A 30 -31.61 -3.75 0.72
C LYS A 30 -31.25 -3.59 -0.77
N GLN A 31 -29.95 -3.56 -1.11
CA GLN A 31 -29.43 -3.48 -2.47
C GLN A 31 -28.91 -4.83 -2.94
N SER A 32 -29.70 -5.88 -2.79
CA SER A 32 -29.32 -7.27 -3.05
C SER A 32 -28.66 -7.49 -4.42
N ILE A 33 -29.09 -6.80 -5.48
CA ILE A 33 -28.51 -6.90 -6.83
C ILE A 33 -27.02 -6.55 -6.83
N ILE A 34 -26.64 -5.45 -6.21
CA ILE A 34 -25.22 -5.02 -6.14
C ILE A 34 -24.40 -6.06 -5.37
N TYR A 35 -24.90 -6.51 -4.22
CA TYR A 35 -24.22 -7.53 -3.42
C TYR A 35 -24.12 -8.87 -4.17
N ILE A 36 -25.12 -9.25 -4.95
CA ILE A 36 -25.07 -10.46 -5.80
C ILE A 36 -23.99 -10.30 -6.88
N ILE A 37 -23.91 -9.15 -7.55
CA ILE A 37 -22.86 -8.90 -8.56
C ILE A 37 -21.46 -8.95 -7.91
N LEU A 38 -21.30 -8.44 -6.70
CA LEU A 38 -20.04 -8.51 -5.96
C LEU A 38 -19.60 -9.95 -5.64
N CYS A 39 -20.49 -10.96 -5.67
CA CYS A 39 -20.10 -12.37 -5.59
C CYS A 39 -19.10 -12.75 -6.69
N CYS A 40 -19.11 -12.07 -7.84
CA CYS A 40 -18.13 -12.30 -8.91
C CYS A 40 -16.68 -12.10 -8.42
N ASN A 41 -16.45 -11.28 -7.40
CA ASN A 41 -15.11 -11.14 -6.82
C ASN A 41 -14.66 -12.42 -6.08
N ILE A 42 -15.58 -13.10 -5.39
CA ILE A 42 -15.29 -14.40 -4.75
C ILE A 42 -15.08 -15.46 -5.84
N VAL A 43 -15.90 -15.44 -6.90
CA VAL A 43 -15.72 -16.32 -8.07
C VAL A 43 -14.38 -16.03 -8.75
N ALA A 44 -13.94 -14.77 -8.83
CA ALA A 44 -12.63 -14.43 -9.38
C ALA A 44 -11.48 -15.07 -8.61
N VAL A 45 -11.61 -15.24 -7.28
CA VAL A 45 -10.62 -15.96 -6.45
C VAL A 45 -10.53 -17.43 -6.86
N PHE A 46 -11.64 -18.11 -7.20
CA PHE A 46 -11.59 -19.51 -7.68
C PHE A 46 -10.66 -19.69 -8.88
N PHE A 47 -10.48 -18.66 -9.68
CA PHE A 47 -9.65 -18.71 -10.88
C PHE A 47 -8.28 -18.04 -10.71
N ASP A 48 -7.99 -17.46 -9.56
CA ASP A 48 -6.68 -16.86 -9.33
C ASP A 48 -5.59 -17.94 -9.15
N ILE A 49 -4.63 -17.92 -10.06
CA ILE A 49 -3.41 -18.73 -10.02
C ILE A 49 -2.16 -17.86 -10.12
N SER A 50 -2.28 -16.57 -9.77
CA SER A 50 -1.16 -15.62 -9.82
C SER A 50 -0.02 -16.06 -8.89
N TRP A 51 -0.34 -16.61 -7.72
CA TRP A 51 0.62 -17.14 -6.76
C TRP A 51 1.53 -18.23 -7.36
N PHE A 52 1.00 -19.04 -8.26
CA PHE A 52 1.77 -20.09 -8.93
C PHE A 52 2.82 -19.50 -9.88
N PHE A 53 2.45 -18.50 -10.70
CA PHE A 53 3.39 -17.81 -11.59
C PHE A 53 4.38 -16.92 -10.83
N GLN A 54 3.98 -16.36 -9.66
CA GLN A 54 4.92 -15.68 -8.76
C GLN A 54 5.97 -16.63 -8.22
N GLY A 55 5.57 -17.84 -7.80
CA GLY A 55 6.48 -18.88 -7.32
C GLY A 55 7.44 -19.41 -8.40
N LEU A 56 7.07 -19.27 -9.68
CA LEU A 56 7.93 -19.58 -10.84
C LEU A 56 8.76 -18.38 -11.33
N GLU A 57 8.66 -17.21 -10.67
CA GLU A 57 9.30 -15.95 -11.07
C GLU A 57 8.84 -15.42 -12.45
N GLU A 58 7.72 -15.92 -12.97
CA GLU A 58 7.15 -15.55 -14.27
C GLU A 58 6.26 -14.30 -14.17
N PHE A 59 6.79 -13.25 -13.58
CA PHE A 59 6.07 -11.99 -13.32
C PHE A 59 5.55 -11.31 -14.59
N GLY A 60 6.22 -11.49 -15.72
CA GLY A 60 5.84 -10.86 -16.99
C GLY A 60 4.41 -11.20 -17.43
N LYS A 61 3.97 -12.43 -17.22
CA LYS A 61 2.60 -12.88 -17.56
C LYS A 61 1.55 -12.21 -16.70
N ILE A 62 1.84 -12.09 -15.40
CA ILE A 62 0.94 -11.44 -14.45
C ILE A 62 0.81 -9.96 -14.76
N VAL A 63 1.94 -9.27 -15.00
CA VAL A 63 1.97 -7.85 -15.31
C VAL A 63 1.25 -7.54 -16.61
N LEU A 64 1.55 -8.28 -17.70
CA LEU A 64 0.92 -8.07 -19.00
C LEU A 64 -0.60 -8.25 -18.93
N ARG A 65 -1.06 -9.32 -18.29
CA ARG A 65 -2.48 -9.58 -18.06
C ARG A 65 -3.14 -8.44 -17.30
N ASN A 66 -2.58 -8.06 -16.14
CA ASN A 66 -3.14 -6.99 -15.32
C ASN A 66 -3.24 -5.69 -16.10
N PHE A 67 -2.24 -5.38 -16.90
CA PHE A 67 -2.22 -4.20 -17.75
C PHE A 67 -3.36 -4.22 -18.77
N ILE A 68 -3.48 -5.29 -19.54
CA ILE A 68 -4.53 -5.44 -20.57
C ILE A 68 -5.92 -5.29 -19.97
N PHE A 69 -6.25 -6.09 -18.93
CA PHE A 69 -7.59 -6.07 -18.36
C PHE A 69 -7.91 -4.75 -17.64
N LYS A 70 -6.90 -4.08 -17.08
CA LYS A 70 -7.07 -2.75 -16.50
C LYS A 70 -7.42 -1.69 -17.54
N PHE A 71 -6.73 -1.71 -18.69
CA PHE A 71 -7.06 -0.80 -19.80
C PHE A 71 -8.44 -1.08 -20.39
N VAL A 72 -8.78 -2.35 -20.60
CA VAL A 72 -10.12 -2.74 -21.09
C VAL A 72 -11.20 -2.29 -20.12
N ASN A 73 -10.99 -2.46 -18.80
CA ASN A 73 -11.94 -1.98 -17.80
C ASN A 73 -12.08 -0.46 -17.81
N ILE A 74 -10.97 0.28 -17.95
CA ILE A 74 -11.01 1.74 -18.08
C ILE A 74 -11.80 2.15 -19.33
N ALA A 75 -11.52 1.54 -20.48
CA ALA A 75 -12.26 1.80 -21.71
C ALA A 75 -13.77 1.51 -21.55
N TYR A 76 -14.10 0.39 -20.89
CA TYR A 76 -15.49 0.04 -20.56
C TYR A 76 -16.16 1.11 -19.71
N ILE A 77 -15.52 1.55 -18.62
CA ILE A 77 -16.07 2.57 -17.73
C ILE A 77 -16.33 3.85 -18.50
N PHE A 78 -15.38 4.36 -19.27
CA PHE A 78 -15.55 5.59 -20.06
C PHE A 78 -16.61 5.48 -21.15
N THR A 79 -16.89 4.27 -21.64
CA THR A 79 -17.89 4.04 -22.68
C THR A 79 -19.30 3.90 -22.13
N PHE A 80 -19.47 3.14 -21.07
CA PHE A 80 -20.79 2.69 -20.59
C PHE A 80 -21.25 3.40 -19.31
N VAL A 81 -20.34 3.94 -18.48
CA VAL A 81 -20.70 4.61 -17.23
C VAL A 81 -20.71 6.13 -17.48
N ARG A 82 -21.89 6.73 -17.61
CA ARG A 82 -22.06 8.15 -17.95
C ARG A 82 -22.72 8.95 -16.85
N THR A 83 -23.58 8.32 -16.07
CA THR A 83 -24.42 8.97 -15.07
C THR A 83 -24.28 8.28 -13.70
N LYS A 84 -24.83 8.91 -12.67
CA LYS A 84 -24.86 8.34 -11.32
C LYS A 84 -25.74 7.08 -11.23
N ASP A 85 -26.69 6.93 -12.15
CA ASP A 85 -27.61 5.79 -12.20
C ASP A 85 -26.94 4.52 -12.77
N ASP A 86 -25.79 4.68 -13.43
CA ASP A 86 -25.01 3.57 -14.02
C ASP A 86 -24.15 2.82 -12.99
N LEU A 87 -24.44 2.95 -11.70
CA LEU A 87 -23.69 2.29 -10.63
C LEU A 87 -23.60 0.77 -10.84
N ILE A 88 -24.67 0.14 -11.29
CA ILE A 88 -24.70 -1.32 -11.57
C ILE A 88 -23.69 -1.63 -12.68
N LEU A 89 -23.68 -0.89 -13.78
CA LEU A 89 -22.73 -1.08 -14.89
C LEU A 89 -21.28 -0.91 -14.41
N TYR A 90 -21.02 0.08 -13.54
CA TYR A 90 -19.72 0.29 -12.95
C TYR A 90 -19.25 -0.93 -12.13
N VAL A 91 -20.10 -1.47 -11.24
CA VAL A 91 -19.80 -2.63 -10.40
C VAL A 91 -19.60 -3.88 -11.25
N VAL A 92 -20.43 -4.09 -12.30
CA VAL A 92 -20.27 -5.19 -13.27
C VAL A 92 -18.91 -5.12 -13.95
N GLY A 93 -18.50 -3.94 -14.44
CA GLY A 93 -17.19 -3.76 -15.06
C GLY A 93 -16.05 -4.17 -14.13
N LEU A 94 -16.06 -3.66 -12.89
CA LEU A 94 -15.01 -3.98 -11.91
C LEU A 94 -14.89 -5.48 -11.62
N THR A 95 -16.02 -6.16 -11.44
CA THR A 95 -16.06 -7.56 -11.00
C THR A 95 -15.78 -8.53 -12.15
N VAL A 96 -16.43 -8.33 -13.30
CA VAL A 96 -16.30 -9.21 -14.47
C VAL A 96 -14.88 -9.15 -15.06
N PHE A 97 -14.31 -7.96 -15.24
CA PHE A 97 -12.93 -7.86 -15.76
C PHE A 97 -11.89 -8.41 -14.77
N SER A 98 -12.14 -8.34 -13.46
CA SER A 98 -11.31 -9.02 -12.47
C SER A 98 -11.36 -10.54 -12.64
N ALA A 99 -12.54 -11.12 -12.78
CA ALA A 99 -12.71 -12.56 -13.00
C ALA A 99 -12.06 -13.01 -14.32
N LEU A 100 -12.33 -12.31 -15.42
CA LEU A 100 -11.74 -12.60 -16.73
C LEU A 100 -10.21 -12.50 -16.70
N SER A 101 -9.68 -11.51 -15.99
CA SER A 101 -8.24 -11.36 -15.75
C SER A 101 -7.67 -12.64 -15.12
N ASN A 102 -8.28 -13.16 -14.06
CA ASN A 102 -7.80 -14.35 -13.38
C ASN A 102 -7.93 -15.61 -14.26
N ILE A 103 -9.04 -15.77 -14.97
CA ILE A 103 -9.26 -16.88 -15.92
C ILE A 103 -8.19 -16.88 -17.01
N SER A 104 -7.77 -15.73 -17.52
CA SER A 104 -6.80 -15.64 -18.62
C SER A 104 -5.45 -16.29 -18.32
N LEU A 105 -5.03 -16.39 -17.06
CA LEU A 105 -3.80 -17.09 -16.70
C LEU A 105 -3.85 -18.59 -16.91
N TRP A 106 -5.03 -19.20 -16.90
CA TRP A 106 -5.20 -20.62 -17.11
C TRP A 106 -4.76 -21.07 -18.50
N VAL A 107 -4.76 -20.16 -19.49
CA VAL A 107 -4.26 -20.44 -20.85
C VAL A 107 -2.78 -20.83 -20.83
N TYR A 108 -2.00 -20.30 -19.90
CA TYR A 108 -0.58 -20.62 -19.77
C TYR A 108 -0.31 -21.87 -18.93
N LEU A 109 -1.26 -22.29 -18.10
CA LEU A 109 -1.10 -23.35 -17.12
C LEU A 109 -0.68 -24.70 -17.70
N PRO A 110 -1.24 -25.18 -18.85
CA PRO A 110 -0.91 -26.51 -19.41
C PRO A 110 0.57 -26.70 -19.74
N LYS A 111 1.35 -25.61 -19.89
CA LYS A 111 2.80 -25.66 -20.15
C LYS A 111 3.62 -26.04 -18.91
N TYR A 112 3.05 -25.92 -17.72
CA TYR A 112 3.77 -26.01 -16.43
C TYR A 112 3.32 -27.18 -15.58
N ILE A 113 2.13 -27.72 -15.83
CA ILE A 113 1.58 -28.81 -15.03
C ILE A 113 1.37 -30.06 -15.88
N THR A 114 1.68 -31.19 -15.26
CA THR A 114 1.43 -32.53 -15.78
C THR A 114 0.21 -33.15 -15.12
N LYS A 115 -0.36 -34.19 -15.71
CA LYS A 115 -1.42 -34.96 -15.09
C LYS A 115 -0.95 -35.53 -13.75
N VAL A 116 -1.83 -35.47 -12.75
CA VAL A 116 -1.55 -35.96 -11.38
C VAL A 116 -2.62 -37.03 -11.09
N ASP A 117 -2.18 -38.09 -10.47
CA ASP A 117 -3.10 -39.15 -10.03
C ASP A 117 -3.91 -38.68 -8.82
N LYS A 118 -5.19 -39.04 -8.74
CA LYS A 118 -6.09 -38.63 -7.65
C LYS A 118 -5.62 -39.15 -6.29
N TYR A 119 -4.90 -40.26 -6.25
CA TYR A 119 -4.36 -40.86 -5.04
C TYR A 119 -3.21 -40.05 -4.41
N ASP A 120 -2.53 -39.20 -5.20
CA ASP A 120 -1.44 -38.36 -4.72
C ASP A 120 -1.94 -37.02 -4.12
N LEU A 121 -3.25 -36.76 -4.19
CA LEU A 121 -3.82 -35.50 -3.75
C LEU A 121 -4.25 -35.56 -2.29
N HIS A 122 -3.57 -34.75 -1.47
CA HIS A 122 -3.85 -34.58 -0.04
C HIS A 122 -4.02 -33.09 0.33
N PRO A 123 -5.11 -32.42 -0.07
CA PRO A 123 -5.26 -30.97 0.04
C PRO A 123 -5.22 -30.43 1.48
N PHE A 124 -5.57 -31.24 2.46
CA PHE A 124 -5.60 -30.84 3.88
C PHE A 124 -4.34 -31.20 4.66
N LYS A 125 -3.34 -31.87 4.05
CA LYS A 125 -2.12 -32.29 4.71
C LYS A 125 -1.38 -31.14 5.38
N ASP A 126 -1.27 -30.00 4.71
CA ASP A 126 -0.54 -28.83 5.15
C ASP A 126 -1.44 -27.74 5.75
N PHE A 127 -2.71 -28.08 6.07
CA PHE A 127 -3.70 -27.10 6.54
C PHE A 127 -3.27 -26.34 7.81
N ARG A 128 -2.54 -27.00 8.73
CA ARG A 128 -1.99 -26.32 9.92
C ARG A 128 -0.95 -25.26 9.56
N VAL A 129 -0.13 -25.53 8.56
CA VAL A 129 0.87 -24.58 8.07
C VAL A 129 0.16 -23.38 7.44
N VAL A 130 -0.86 -23.64 6.61
CA VAL A 130 -1.70 -22.59 5.99
C VAL A 130 -2.37 -21.72 7.05
N LEU A 131 -2.95 -22.32 8.10
CA LEU A 131 -3.54 -21.55 9.22
C LEU A 131 -2.49 -20.73 9.97
N GLY A 132 -1.29 -21.26 10.19
CA GLY A 132 -0.21 -20.54 10.83
C GLY A 132 0.23 -19.28 10.06
N LEU A 133 0.20 -19.33 8.72
CA LEU A 133 0.47 -18.19 7.85
C LEU A 133 -0.74 -17.26 7.66
N PHE A 134 -1.94 -17.79 7.81
CA PHE A 134 -3.19 -17.05 7.61
C PHE A 134 -3.50 -16.11 8.79
N ILE A 135 -3.28 -16.54 10.04
CA ILE A 135 -3.60 -15.75 11.23
C ILE A 135 -2.92 -14.38 11.26
N PRO A 136 -1.60 -14.25 11.02
CA PRO A 136 -0.97 -12.93 10.92
C PRO A 136 -1.52 -12.06 9.79
N ASN A 137 -1.83 -12.67 8.64
CA ASN A 137 -2.41 -11.95 7.51
C ASN A 137 -3.83 -11.44 7.80
N ILE A 138 -4.66 -12.26 8.47
CA ILE A 138 -5.98 -11.80 8.94
C ILE A 138 -5.84 -10.59 9.87
N ALA A 139 -4.92 -10.64 10.83
CA ALA A 139 -4.74 -9.53 11.77
C ALA A 139 -4.43 -8.21 11.04
N ILE A 140 -3.57 -8.27 10.01
CA ILE A 140 -3.25 -7.10 9.18
C ILE A 140 -4.46 -6.65 8.36
N HIS A 141 -5.21 -7.58 7.75
CA HIS A 141 -6.39 -7.24 6.95
C HIS A 141 -7.54 -6.69 7.79
N ILE A 142 -7.85 -7.30 8.94
CA ILE A 142 -8.86 -6.77 9.86
C ILE A 142 -8.52 -5.34 10.23
N TYR A 143 -7.30 -5.09 10.63
CA TYR A 143 -6.82 -3.76 10.98
C TYR A 143 -6.99 -2.74 9.84
N THR A 144 -6.63 -3.09 8.60
CA THR A 144 -6.69 -2.16 7.45
C THR A 144 -8.11 -1.92 6.91
N VAL A 145 -9.04 -2.84 7.14
CA VAL A 145 -10.46 -2.72 6.72
C VAL A 145 -11.33 -2.15 7.83
N PHE A 146 -10.88 -2.28 9.08
CA PHE A 146 -11.67 -1.95 10.26
C PHE A 146 -12.04 -0.47 10.34
N ASP A 147 -11.13 0.43 9.92
CA ASP A 147 -11.39 1.87 9.84
C ASP A 147 -12.69 2.17 9.08
N LYS A 148 -12.81 1.59 7.87
CA LYS A 148 -13.97 1.80 6.98
C LYS A 148 -15.26 1.22 7.59
N THR A 149 -15.15 0.05 8.21
CA THR A 149 -16.28 -0.59 8.87
C THR A 149 -16.77 0.27 10.03
N MET A 150 -15.85 0.79 10.84
CA MET A 150 -16.19 1.68 11.96
C MET A 150 -16.77 3.02 11.48
N ILE A 151 -16.19 3.64 10.42
CA ILE A 151 -16.79 4.84 9.82
C ILE A 151 -18.24 4.55 9.42
N GLY A 152 -18.49 3.48 8.66
CA GLY A 152 -19.83 3.14 8.19
C GLY A 152 -20.83 2.87 9.33
N ILE A 153 -20.42 2.19 10.39
CA ILE A 153 -21.28 1.87 11.53
C ILE A 153 -21.58 3.11 12.38
N ILE A 154 -20.55 3.92 12.67
CA ILE A 154 -20.66 5.04 13.61
C ILE A 154 -21.33 6.26 12.95
N THR A 155 -20.92 6.60 11.70
CA THR A 155 -21.46 7.78 11.00
C THR A 155 -22.78 7.50 10.31
N GLN A 156 -23.03 6.26 9.91
CA GLN A 156 -24.13 5.85 9.03
C GLN A 156 -24.19 6.63 7.71
N ASP A 157 -23.08 7.27 7.32
CA ASP A 157 -22.92 8.05 6.12
C ASP A 157 -21.97 7.36 5.13
N SER A 158 -22.50 6.96 3.98
CA SER A 158 -21.72 6.32 2.92
C SER A 158 -20.74 7.28 2.23
N PHE A 159 -21.01 8.60 2.25
CA PHE A 159 -20.12 9.60 1.67
C PHE A 159 -18.82 9.72 2.47
N GLU A 160 -18.90 9.72 3.80
CA GLU A 160 -17.71 9.75 4.67
C GLU A 160 -16.79 8.56 4.40
N ASN A 161 -17.37 7.36 4.19
CA ASN A 161 -16.64 6.17 3.80
C ASN A 161 -16.00 6.31 2.40
N GLY A 162 -16.75 6.89 1.46
CA GLY A 162 -16.27 7.18 0.11
C GLY A 162 -15.08 8.14 0.10
N TYR A 163 -15.16 9.24 0.84
CA TYR A 163 -14.09 10.22 0.96
C TYR A 163 -12.83 9.60 1.57
N TYR A 164 -12.99 8.82 2.65
CA TYR A 164 -11.87 8.11 3.28
C TYR A 164 -11.21 7.12 2.31
N GLU A 165 -12.00 6.35 1.57
CA GLU A 165 -11.50 5.37 0.59
C GLU A 165 -10.66 6.04 -0.50
N GLN A 166 -11.11 7.18 -1.05
CA GLN A 166 -10.35 7.89 -2.09
C GLN A 166 -9.05 8.48 -1.53
N ALA A 167 -9.10 9.09 -0.36
CA ALA A 167 -7.92 9.68 0.27
C ALA A 167 -6.88 8.62 0.64
N ILE A 168 -7.28 7.49 1.24
CA ILE A 168 -6.36 6.41 1.61
C ILE A 168 -5.73 5.74 0.39
N LYS A 169 -6.46 5.61 -0.74
CA LYS A 169 -5.91 5.09 -1.99
C LYS A 169 -4.78 5.96 -2.52
N ILE A 170 -4.97 7.28 -2.55
CA ILE A 170 -3.94 8.22 -3.00
C ILE A 170 -2.72 8.17 -2.07
N SER A 171 -2.93 8.23 -0.76
CA SER A 171 -1.84 8.17 0.22
C SER A 171 -1.05 6.87 0.11
N LYS A 172 -1.72 5.72 -0.06
CA LYS A 172 -1.06 4.42 -0.26
C LYS A 172 -0.33 4.33 -1.60
N MET A 173 -0.86 4.94 -2.67
CA MET A 173 -0.16 5.00 -3.95
C MET A 173 1.16 5.76 -3.85
N VAL A 174 1.17 6.90 -3.16
CA VAL A 174 2.40 7.67 -2.89
C VAL A 174 3.35 6.88 -1.97
N LEU A 175 2.83 6.22 -0.94
CA LEU A 175 3.60 5.37 -0.03
C LEU A 175 4.35 4.24 -0.74
N THR A 176 3.81 3.66 -1.82
CA THR A 176 4.48 2.57 -2.54
C THR A 176 5.85 2.95 -3.07
N VAL A 177 6.07 4.23 -3.40
CA VAL A 177 7.37 4.75 -3.84
C VAL A 177 8.41 4.63 -2.73
N VAL A 178 8.02 4.93 -1.49
CA VAL A 178 8.90 4.86 -0.31
C VAL A 178 9.18 3.41 0.09
N THR A 179 8.18 2.54 0.03
CA THR A 179 8.32 1.13 0.45
C THR A 179 8.97 0.23 -0.59
N ALA A 180 9.07 0.68 -1.84
CA ALA A 180 9.67 -0.12 -2.94
C ALA A 180 11.12 -0.57 -2.67
N LEU A 181 11.89 0.18 -1.86
CA LEU A 181 13.25 -0.21 -1.46
C LEU A 181 13.27 -1.54 -0.69
N GLY A 182 12.21 -1.86 0.03
CA GLY A 182 12.07 -3.08 0.82
C GLY A 182 12.29 -4.35 0.01
N THR A 183 11.83 -4.40 -1.23
CA THR A 183 11.96 -5.57 -2.11
C THR A 183 13.41 -5.98 -2.35
N VAL A 184 14.34 -5.01 -2.34
CA VAL A 184 15.77 -5.23 -2.54
C VAL A 184 16.49 -5.46 -1.20
N MET A 185 16.03 -4.81 -0.14
CA MET A 185 16.70 -4.88 1.17
C MET A 185 16.45 -6.19 1.90
N ILE A 186 15.23 -6.72 1.85
CA ILE A 186 14.82 -7.93 2.57
C ILE A 186 15.75 -9.13 2.29
N PRO A 187 16.01 -9.52 1.02
CA PRO A 187 16.91 -10.66 0.74
C PRO A 187 18.34 -10.42 1.20
N ARG A 188 18.85 -9.18 1.06
CA ARG A 188 20.22 -8.83 1.46
C ARG A 188 20.40 -8.89 2.98
N ILE A 189 19.44 -8.40 3.75
CA ILE A 189 19.49 -8.48 5.21
C ILE A 189 19.44 -9.93 5.66
N GLY A 190 18.58 -10.76 5.04
CA GLY A 190 18.53 -12.20 5.31
C GLY A 190 19.86 -12.92 5.02
N SER A 191 20.55 -12.57 3.93
CA SER A 191 21.86 -13.11 3.62
C SER A 191 22.90 -12.70 4.66
N TYR A 192 23.03 -11.41 4.97
CA TYR A 192 23.98 -10.92 5.96
C TYR A 192 23.69 -11.44 7.38
N PHE A 193 22.42 -11.71 7.68
CA PHE A 193 22.05 -12.33 8.95
C PHE A 193 22.56 -13.77 9.06
N LYS A 194 22.44 -14.57 7.99
CA LYS A 194 23.02 -15.92 7.92
C LYS A 194 24.55 -15.92 8.00
N GLU A 195 25.19 -14.89 7.45
CA GLU A 195 26.63 -14.69 7.53
C GLU A 195 27.12 -14.16 8.91
N GLY A 196 26.19 -13.78 9.81
CA GLY A 196 26.52 -13.18 11.11
C GLY A 196 27.06 -11.75 11.03
N ASN A 197 26.94 -11.09 9.88
CA ASN A 197 27.55 -9.77 9.62
C ASN A 197 26.67 -8.62 10.11
N LYS A 198 26.70 -8.38 11.41
CA LYS A 198 25.88 -7.32 12.05
C LYS A 198 26.21 -5.91 11.57
N GLU A 199 27.44 -5.65 11.18
CA GLU A 199 27.88 -4.32 10.74
C GLU A 199 27.24 -3.93 9.41
N LYS A 200 27.28 -4.84 8.42
CA LYS A 200 26.63 -4.64 7.13
C LYS A 200 25.11 -4.48 7.26
N ILE A 201 24.48 -5.26 8.16
CA ILE A 201 23.04 -5.12 8.46
C ILE A 201 22.79 -3.70 8.98
N ARG A 202 23.55 -3.25 9.97
CA ARG A 202 23.38 -1.93 10.58
C ARG A 202 23.55 -0.78 9.55
N ASP A 203 24.59 -0.85 8.70
CA ASP A 203 24.77 0.14 7.64
C ASP A 203 23.58 0.16 6.66
N LEU A 204 23.15 -1.03 6.24
CA LEU A 204 22.03 -1.15 5.32
C LEU A 204 20.72 -0.60 5.92
N MET A 205 20.49 -0.85 7.22
CA MET A 205 19.33 -0.32 7.94
C MET A 205 19.35 1.23 8.01
N TYR A 206 20.49 1.83 8.34
CA TYR A 206 20.59 3.28 8.36
C TYR A 206 20.40 3.92 6.98
N ARG A 207 20.86 3.26 5.92
CA ARG A 207 20.56 3.68 4.53
C ARG A 207 19.07 3.56 4.21
N GLY A 208 18.39 2.53 4.72
CA GLY A 208 16.94 2.36 4.58
C GLY A 208 16.16 3.52 5.22
N TYR A 209 16.48 3.87 6.47
CA TYR A 209 15.88 5.04 7.13
C TYR A 209 16.20 6.35 6.41
N GLN A 210 17.44 6.51 5.95
CA GLN A 210 17.84 7.70 5.20
C GLN A 210 17.06 7.83 3.89
N PHE A 211 16.78 6.73 3.19
CA PHE A 211 15.94 6.71 2.01
C PHE A 211 14.48 7.09 2.33
N VAL A 212 13.94 6.60 3.46
CA VAL A 212 12.60 6.99 3.93
C VAL A 212 12.53 8.50 4.20
N TRP A 213 13.53 9.07 4.87
CA TRP A 213 13.59 10.52 5.09
C TRP A 213 13.72 11.28 3.77
N PHE A 214 14.60 10.85 2.88
CA PHE A 214 14.88 11.49 1.59
C PHE A 214 13.64 11.58 0.68
N LEU A 215 12.85 10.52 0.57
CA LEU A 215 11.64 10.51 -0.27
C LEU A 215 10.37 10.77 0.53
N GLY A 216 10.27 10.26 1.74
CA GLY A 216 9.05 10.34 2.53
C GLY A 216 8.72 11.78 2.96
N ILE A 217 9.72 12.59 3.31
CA ILE A 217 9.49 13.98 3.71
C ILE A 217 8.89 14.82 2.57
N PRO A 218 9.52 14.91 1.38
CA PRO A 218 8.94 15.71 0.30
C PRO A 218 7.61 15.14 -0.21
N LEU A 219 7.40 13.83 -0.20
CA LEU A 219 6.13 13.24 -0.61
C LEU A 219 5.03 13.50 0.42
N CYS A 220 5.32 13.40 1.72
CA CYS A 220 4.38 13.71 2.79
C CYS A 220 3.95 15.18 2.72
N PHE A 221 4.90 16.10 2.83
CA PHE A 221 4.61 17.53 2.84
C PHE A 221 4.13 18.04 1.48
N GLY A 222 4.62 17.45 0.39
CA GLY A 222 4.09 17.70 -0.95
C GLY A 222 2.60 17.38 -1.01
N LEU A 223 2.20 16.19 -0.57
CA LEU A 223 0.80 15.78 -0.57
C LEU A 223 -0.06 16.68 0.32
N VAL A 224 0.44 17.09 1.50
CA VAL A 224 -0.24 18.04 2.39
C VAL A 224 -0.52 19.36 1.66
N MET A 225 0.51 19.92 1.03
CA MET A 225 0.44 21.27 0.42
C MET A 225 -0.32 21.28 -0.91
N LEU A 226 -0.30 20.16 -1.65
CA LEU A 226 -0.98 20.06 -2.94
C LEU A 226 -2.45 19.64 -2.83
N SER A 227 -2.86 19.04 -1.72
CA SER A 227 -4.20 18.44 -1.59
C SER A 227 -5.35 19.40 -1.93
N SER A 228 -5.29 20.64 -1.43
CA SER A 228 -6.30 21.66 -1.67
C SER A 228 -6.33 22.18 -3.11
N ASN A 229 -5.21 22.12 -3.85
CA ASN A 229 -5.15 22.48 -5.26
C ASN A 229 -5.56 21.29 -6.16
N PHE A 230 -5.12 20.07 -5.80
CA PHE A 230 -5.30 18.85 -6.56
C PHE A 230 -6.75 18.33 -6.54
N VAL A 231 -7.37 18.26 -5.36
CA VAL A 231 -8.65 17.58 -5.17
C VAL A 231 -9.79 18.19 -6.01
N PRO A 232 -9.99 19.52 -6.07
CA PRO A 232 -11.13 20.07 -6.79
C PRO A 232 -11.12 19.79 -8.29
N TRP A 233 -9.98 19.85 -8.96
CA TRP A 233 -9.95 19.58 -10.40
C TRP A 233 -9.91 18.08 -10.72
N PHE A 234 -9.42 17.24 -9.79
CA PHE A 234 -9.31 15.80 -10.02
C PHE A 234 -10.60 15.05 -9.71
N PHE A 235 -11.25 15.36 -8.59
CA PHE A 235 -12.49 14.72 -8.15
C PHE A 235 -13.74 15.51 -8.52
N GLY A 236 -13.64 16.82 -8.74
CA GLY A 236 -14.76 17.72 -8.94
C GLY A 236 -15.32 18.29 -7.63
N ASP A 237 -16.42 19.00 -7.75
CA ASP A 237 -17.09 19.67 -6.63
C ASP A 237 -17.67 18.67 -5.63
N GLY A 238 -17.64 19.02 -4.35
CA GLY A 238 -18.17 18.21 -3.25
C GLY A 238 -17.19 17.22 -2.66
N TYR A 239 -15.91 17.23 -3.07
CA TYR A 239 -14.86 16.36 -2.56
C TYR A 239 -13.84 17.07 -1.62
N ASP A 240 -14.17 18.26 -1.12
CA ASP A 240 -13.26 19.03 -0.23
C ASP A 240 -12.80 18.22 0.99
N ARG A 241 -13.70 17.36 1.50
CA ARG A 241 -13.37 16.43 2.59
C ARG A 241 -12.18 15.51 2.28
N VAL A 242 -12.02 15.11 1.02
CA VAL A 242 -10.87 14.31 0.55
C VAL A 242 -9.56 15.10 0.71
N ALA A 243 -9.57 16.42 0.46
CA ALA A 243 -8.38 17.24 0.64
C ALA A 243 -7.95 17.29 2.11
N ASP A 244 -8.88 17.44 3.04
CA ASP A 244 -8.59 17.44 4.47
C ASP A 244 -8.08 16.07 4.95
N LEU A 245 -8.69 14.99 4.46
CA LEU A 245 -8.22 13.64 4.73
C LEU A 245 -6.81 13.39 4.20
N LEU A 246 -6.48 13.87 2.99
CA LEU A 246 -5.15 13.75 2.41
C LEU A 246 -4.09 14.48 3.24
N LYS A 247 -4.40 15.66 3.80
CA LYS A 247 -3.50 16.41 4.68
C LYS A 247 -3.10 15.58 5.91
N VAL A 248 -4.03 14.83 6.48
CA VAL A 248 -3.79 13.96 7.63
C VAL A 248 -3.12 12.65 7.20
N LEU A 249 -3.68 11.95 6.21
CA LEU A 249 -3.20 10.63 5.77
C LEU A 249 -1.82 10.68 5.10
N ALA A 250 -1.36 11.86 4.67
CA ALA A 250 0.01 12.04 4.16
C ALA A 250 1.07 11.63 5.19
N PHE A 251 0.82 11.79 6.49
CA PHE A 251 1.74 11.39 7.54
C PHE A 251 1.92 9.87 7.65
N LEU A 252 0.99 9.07 7.09
CA LEU A 252 1.19 7.62 6.94
C LEU A 252 2.44 7.28 6.12
N ILE A 253 2.84 8.15 5.17
CA ILE A 253 4.02 7.94 4.34
C ILE A 253 5.27 7.83 5.21
N LEU A 254 5.40 8.69 6.21
CA LEU A 254 6.52 8.67 7.16
C LEU A 254 6.37 7.54 8.18
N ALA A 255 5.19 7.40 8.80
CA ALA A 255 4.95 6.41 9.83
C ALA A 255 5.15 4.98 9.31
N ILE A 256 4.46 4.63 8.21
CA ILE A 256 4.59 3.30 7.58
C ILE A 256 5.98 3.15 6.94
N GLY A 257 6.55 4.20 6.34
CA GLY A 257 7.90 4.15 5.80
C GLY A 257 8.93 3.70 6.85
N ILE A 258 8.89 4.28 8.05
CA ILE A 258 9.78 3.95 9.16
C ILE A 258 9.48 2.54 9.70
N SER A 259 8.20 2.22 9.95
CA SER A 259 7.81 0.91 10.46
C SER A 259 8.12 -0.22 9.47
N ASN A 260 8.04 0.03 8.17
CA ASN A 260 8.40 -0.91 7.12
C ASN A 260 9.89 -1.26 7.16
N VAL A 261 10.78 -0.26 7.33
CA VAL A 261 12.23 -0.50 7.45
C VAL A 261 12.54 -1.35 8.68
N THR A 262 11.96 -1.02 9.83
CA THR A 262 12.21 -1.79 11.06
C THR A 262 11.53 -3.16 11.05
N GLY A 263 10.25 -3.21 10.71
CA GLY A 263 9.43 -4.41 10.78
C GLY A 263 9.72 -5.39 9.65
N MET A 264 9.38 -4.98 8.41
CA MET A 264 9.43 -5.86 7.24
C MET A 264 10.87 -6.14 6.78
N GLN A 265 11.74 -5.11 6.79
CA GLN A 265 13.08 -5.24 6.25
C GLN A 265 14.11 -5.75 7.29
N TYR A 266 13.82 -5.62 8.58
CA TYR A 266 14.75 -6.04 9.63
C TYR A 266 14.22 -7.18 10.51
N LEU A 267 13.08 -6.99 11.19
CA LEU A 267 12.59 -8.00 12.16
C LEU A 267 12.25 -9.33 11.48
N ILE A 268 11.59 -9.31 10.31
CA ILE A 268 11.22 -10.53 9.60
C ILE A 268 12.45 -11.31 9.09
N PRO A 269 13.37 -10.73 8.29
CA PRO A 269 14.51 -11.49 7.78
C PRO A 269 15.51 -11.94 8.86
N THR A 270 15.43 -11.38 10.07
CA THR A 270 16.25 -11.77 11.21
C THR A 270 15.56 -12.78 12.15
N GLY A 271 14.45 -13.40 11.73
CA GLY A 271 13.73 -14.44 12.48
C GLY A 271 12.98 -13.91 13.70
N ARG A 272 12.61 -12.63 13.72
CA ARG A 272 11.90 -11.97 14.83
C ARG A 272 10.46 -11.59 14.49
N GLU A 273 9.77 -12.47 13.73
CA GLU A 273 8.38 -12.26 13.29
C GLU A 273 7.41 -12.08 14.47
N LYS A 274 7.68 -12.75 15.60
CA LYS A 274 6.87 -12.59 16.82
C LYS A 274 6.89 -11.15 17.33
N LEU A 275 8.05 -10.50 17.32
CA LEU A 275 8.16 -9.09 17.72
C LEU A 275 7.42 -8.19 16.75
N PHE A 276 7.56 -8.43 15.46
CA PHE A 276 6.79 -7.72 14.43
C PHE A 276 5.28 -7.85 14.67
N THR A 277 4.78 -9.07 14.87
CA THR A 277 3.35 -9.33 15.14
C THR A 277 2.86 -8.60 16.39
N ILE A 278 3.62 -8.59 17.48
CA ILE A 278 3.27 -7.88 18.72
C ILE A 278 3.12 -6.37 18.43
N THR A 279 4.05 -5.78 17.67
CA THR A 279 3.95 -4.34 17.35
C THR A 279 2.72 -4.00 16.51
N VAL A 280 2.37 -4.86 15.55
CA VAL A 280 1.15 -4.70 14.74
C VAL A 280 -0.11 -4.83 15.61
N LEU A 281 -0.15 -5.77 16.54
CA LEU A 281 -1.28 -5.92 17.47
C LEU A 281 -1.42 -4.72 18.42
N ILE A 282 -0.31 -4.15 18.89
CA ILE A 282 -0.34 -2.90 19.67
C ILE A 282 -0.94 -1.77 18.83
N GLY A 283 -0.48 -1.62 17.57
CA GLY A 283 -1.03 -0.62 16.66
C GLY A 283 -2.52 -0.82 16.39
N ALA A 284 -2.95 -2.06 16.17
CA ALA A 284 -4.38 -2.39 15.99
C ALA A 284 -5.23 -2.03 17.23
N GLY A 285 -4.72 -2.29 18.44
CA GLY A 285 -5.37 -1.89 19.66
C GLY A 285 -5.50 -0.37 19.82
N VAL A 286 -4.41 0.36 19.54
CA VAL A 286 -4.42 1.83 19.55
C VAL A 286 -5.40 2.38 18.49
N ASN A 287 -5.38 1.84 17.27
CA ASN A 287 -6.29 2.23 16.21
C ASN A 287 -7.76 2.02 16.62
N PHE A 288 -8.09 0.85 17.14
CA PHE A 288 -9.46 0.54 17.59
C PHE A 288 -9.95 1.52 18.67
N CYS A 289 -9.13 1.75 19.70
CA CYS A 289 -9.49 2.66 20.79
C CYS A 289 -9.68 4.11 20.29
N LEU A 290 -8.75 4.58 19.45
CA LEU A 290 -8.83 5.94 18.91
C LEU A 290 -9.98 6.10 17.92
N ASN A 291 -10.21 5.13 17.04
CA ASN A 291 -11.36 5.14 16.13
C ASN A 291 -12.69 5.24 16.88
N SER A 292 -12.86 4.45 17.94
CA SER A 292 -14.10 4.44 18.75
C SER A 292 -14.43 5.82 19.33
N ILE A 293 -13.41 6.64 19.58
CA ILE A 293 -13.58 7.98 20.14
C ILE A 293 -13.60 9.03 19.02
N LEU A 294 -12.58 9.04 18.15
CA LEU A 294 -12.38 10.13 17.20
C LEU A 294 -13.38 10.12 16.04
N ILE A 295 -13.86 8.95 15.60
CA ILE A 295 -14.88 8.89 14.55
C ILE A 295 -16.19 9.52 15.02
N PHE A 296 -16.54 9.35 16.29
CA PHE A 296 -17.75 9.95 16.85
C PHE A 296 -17.74 11.49 16.77
N PHE A 297 -16.58 12.12 17.00
CA PHE A 297 -16.46 13.58 16.99
C PHE A 297 -16.08 14.17 15.64
N PHE A 298 -15.24 13.47 14.86
CA PHE A 298 -14.60 14.00 13.64
C PHE A 298 -14.88 13.18 12.38
N GLN A 299 -15.73 12.15 12.46
CA GLN A 299 -16.10 11.29 11.35
C GLN A 299 -14.86 10.67 10.65
N SER A 300 -14.77 10.70 9.31
CA SER A 300 -13.65 10.15 8.55
C SER A 300 -12.29 10.77 8.89
N VAL A 301 -12.24 12.05 9.28
CA VAL A 301 -10.98 12.70 9.72
C VAL A 301 -10.51 12.10 11.03
N GLY A 302 -11.45 11.75 11.93
CA GLY A 302 -11.13 11.03 13.16
C GLY A 302 -10.45 9.69 12.88
N ALA A 303 -10.96 8.92 11.91
CA ALA A 303 -10.34 7.67 11.47
C ALA A 303 -8.95 7.90 10.87
N ALA A 304 -8.78 8.96 10.07
CA ALA A 304 -7.48 9.30 9.49
C ALA A 304 -6.44 9.60 10.58
N VAL A 305 -6.80 10.39 11.59
CA VAL A 305 -5.93 10.70 12.74
C VAL A 305 -5.61 9.42 13.52
N ALA A 306 -6.61 8.58 13.80
CA ALA A 306 -6.43 7.32 14.51
C ALA A 306 -5.44 6.39 13.78
N SER A 307 -5.56 6.27 12.43
CA SER A 307 -4.66 5.47 11.60
C SER A 307 -3.22 6.00 11.64
N VAL A 308 -3.03 7.32 11.52
CA VAL A 308 -1.69 7.93 11.61
C VAL A 308 -1.07 7.72 13.00
N MET A 309 -1.83 7.88 14.07
CA MET A 309 -1.34 7.66 15.42
C MET A 309 -1.00 6.18 15.68
N ALA A 310 -1.82 5.26 15.18
CA ALA A 310 -1.57 3.82 15.31
C ALA A 310 -0.27 3.41 14.59
N GLU A 311 -0.08 3.81 13.33
CA GLU A 311 1.13 3.53 12.56
C GLU A 311 2.37 4.20 13.16
N SER A 312 2.22 5.43 13.67
CA SER A 312 3.29 6.10 14.41
C SER A 312 3.66 5.35 15.68
N THR A 313 2.68 4.80 16.40
CA THR A 313 2.90 3.96 17.57
C THR A 313 3.66 2.70 17.20
N ILE A 314 3.29 2.02 16.11
CA ILE A 314 4.03 0.85 15.60
C ILE A 314 5.49 1.23 15.36
N ALA A 315 5.74 2.32 14.62
CA ALA A 315 7.09 2.77 14.29
C ALA A 315 7.92 3.07 15.55
N VAL A 316 7.35 3.79 16.51
CA VAL A 316 8.01 4.14 17.78
C VAL A 316 8.32 2.90 18.60
N VAL A 317 7.35 2.00 18.79
CA VAL A 317 7.54 0.76 19.55
C VAL A 317 8.61 -0.12 18.89
N GLN A 318 8.62 -0.25 17.57
CA GLN A 318 9.65 -0.99 16.85
C GLN A 318 11.04 -0.38 17.04
N ILE A 319 11.20 0.94 16.94
CA ILE A 319 12.47 1.63 17.19
C ILE A 319 12.95 1.38 18.64
N ILE A 320 12.05 1.46 19.62
CA ILE A 320 12.38 1.20 21.03
C ILE A 320 12.86 -0.26 21.21
N MET A 321 12.21 -1.22 20.57
CA MET A 321 12.58 -2.63 20.67
C MET A 321 13.99 -2.91 20.11
N VAL A 322 14.37 -2.23 19.03
CA VAL A 322 15.68 -2.42 18.37
C VAL A 322 16.76 -1.43 18.83
N ARG A 323 16.48 -0.56 19.81
CA ARG A 323 17.37 0.55 20.24
C ARG A 323 18.79 0.14 20.66
N LYS A 324 18.99 -1.10 21.12
CA LYS A 324 20.32 -1.62 21.48
C LYS A 324 21.16 -1.97 20.25
N GLU A 325 20.53 -2.19 19.09
CA GLU A 325 21.18 -2.59 17.85
C GLU A 325 21.26 -1.42 16.87
N LEU A 326 20.20 -0.60 16.85
CA LEU A 326 20.04 0.58 15.98
C LEU A 326 19.75 1.80 16.86
N SER A 327 20.68 2.75 16.91
CA SER A 327 20.53 3.95 17.72
C SER A 327 19.40 4.85 17.20
N PRO A 328 18.35 5.15 18.00
CA PRO A 328 17.29 6.07 17.60
C PRO A 328 17.82 7.46 17.24
N TRP A 329 18.84 7.92 17.94
CA TRP A 329 19.49 9.20 17.67
C TRP A 329 20.11 9.29 16.28
N GLU A 330 20.81 8.23 15.87
CA GLU A 330 21.39 8.16 14.51
C GLU A 330 20.31 8.14 13.44
N ILE A 331 19.17 7.49 13.67
CA ILE A 331 18.04 7.47 12.75
C ILE A 331 17.51 8.90 12.53
N VAL A 332 17.29 9.64 13.62
CA VAL A 332 16.78 11.02 13.56
C VAL A 332 17.82 11.99 12.97
N LYS A 333 19.09 11.88 13.43
CA LYS A 333 20.19 12.71 12.96
C LYS A 333 20.38 12.66 11.45
N ARG A 334 20.27 11.47 10.85
CA ARG A 334 20.36 11.27 9.39
C ARG A 334 19.19 11.90 8.63
N GLY A 335 18.08 12.21 9.30
CA GLY A 335 16.93 12.93 8.75
C GLY A 335 17.11 14.44 8.67
N ARG A 336 18.06 15.03 9.41
CA ARG A 336 18.15 16.48 9.64
C ARG A 336 18.09 17.32 8.35
N ASN A 337 18.92 16.99 7.36
CA ASN A 337 19.00 17.75 6.11
C ASN A 337 17.68 17.72 5.34
N TYR A 338 16.99 16.58 5.37
CA TYR A 338 15.70 16.40 4.68
C TYR A 338 14.58 17.18 5.36
N TRP A 339 14.58 17.26 6.71
CA TRP A 339 13.63 18.09 7.43
C TRP A 339 13.82 19.59 7.13
N ILE A 340 15.06 20.07 7.04
CA ILE A 340 15.36 21.45 6.65
C ILE A 340 14.89 21.70 5.22
N ALA A 341 15.25 20.83 4.28
CA ALA A 341 14.82 20.94 2.88
C ALA A 341 13.30 20.88 2.74
N GLY A 342 12.64 19.99 3.49
CA GLY A 342 11.18 19.87 3.53
C GLY A 342 10.50 21.12 4.06
N ALA A 343 11.04 21.74 5.13
CA ALA A 343 10.50 22.99 5.68
C ALA A 343 10.58 24.15 4.67
N VAL A 344 11.70 24.29 3.96
CA VAL A 344 11.83 25.30 2.89
C VAL A 344 10.88 25.03 1.75
N MET A 345 10.74 23.76 1.33
CA MET A 345 9.77 23.34 0.31
C MET A 345 8.34 23.72 0.69
N VAL A 346 7.93 23.46 1.95
CA VAL A 346 6.61 23.85 2.46
C VAL A 346 6.41 25.36 2.36
N GLY A 347 7.41 26.16 2.75
CA GLY A 347 7.35 27.62 2.65
C GLY A 347 7.14 28.09 1.21
N VAL A 348 7.90 27.53 0.25
CA VAL A 348 7.77 27.84 -1.18
C VAL A 348 6.37 27.45 -1.69
N LEU A 349 5.90 26.24 -1.36
CA LEU A 349 4.58 25.76 -1.79
C LEU A 349 3.45 26.56 -1.15
N TYR A 350 3.59 26.98 0.11
CA TYR A 350 2.62 27.84 0.78
C TYR A 350 2.47 29.19 0.06
N ILE A 351 3.61 29.85 -0.25
CA ILE A 351 3.60 31.12 -0.98
C ILE A 351 2.95 30.95 -2.37
N LEU A 352 3.34 29.92 -3.12
CA LEU A 352 2.79 29.68 -4.46
C LEU A 352 1.29 29.35 -4.43
N ASN A 353 0.81 28.63 -3.42
CA ASN A 353 -0.63 28.36 -3.27
C ASN A 353 -1.46 29.62 -3.02
N CYS A 354 -0.87 30.71 -2.50
CA CYS A 354 -1.59 31.99 -2.38
C CYS A 354 -1.89 32.64 -3.73
N PHE A 355 -1.14 32.30 -4.79
CA PHE A 355 -1.27 32.89 -6.12
C PHE A 355 -1.88 31.94 -7.15
N LEU A 356 -1.81 30.63 -6.92
CA LEU A 356 -2.23 29.62 -7.86
C LEU A 356 -3.58 29.00 -7.45
N THR A 357 -4.57 29.14 -8.34
CA THR A 357 -5.89 28.52 -8.18
C THR A 357 -5.83 27.02 -8.49
N SER A 358 -6.89 26.27 -8.11
CA SER A 358 -7.01 24.85 -8.43
C SER A 358 -6.97 24.62 -9.95
N GLY A 359 -6.17 23.65 -10.39
CA GLY A 359 -6.06 23.28 -11.81
C GLY A 359 -4.86 22.39 -12.09
N ILE A 360 -4.96 21.57 -13.14
CA ILE A 360 -3.95 20.58 -13.51
C ILE A 360 -2.58 21.22 -13.77
N PHE A 361 -2.53 22.35 -14.49
CA PHE A 361 -1.27 23.06 -14.78
C PHE A 361 -0.68 23.68 -13.53
N ASN A 362 -1.50 24.26 -12.67
CA ASN A 362 -1.06 24.86 -11.41
C ASN A 362 -0.55 23.80 -10.44
N THR A 363 -1.22 22.65 -10.37
CA THR A 363 -0.71 21.49 -9.60
C THR A 363 0.64 21.01 -10.14
N ALA A 364 0.82 20.96 -11.46
CA ALA A 364 2.11 20.59 -12.06
C ALA A 364 3.23 21.61 -11.73
N ILE A 365 2.91 22.90 -11.77
CA ILE A 365 3.86 23.97 -11.36
C ILE A 365 4.25 23.79 -9.89
N LEU A 366 3.28 23.53 -9.00
CA LEU A 366 3.53 23.29 -7.59
C LEU A 366 4.44 22.07 -7.36
N VAL A 367 4.18 20.96 -8.07
CA VAL A 367 5.03 19.74 -7.98
C VAL A 367 6.46 20.04 -8.41
N ILE A 368 6.64 20.73 -9.54
CA ILE A 368 7.97 21.07 -10.08
C ILE A 368 8.69 22.04 -9.13
N ALA A 369 8.01 23.08 -8.66
CA ALA A 369 8.59 24.07 -7.74
C ALA A 369 8.96 23.43 -6.40
N GLY A 370 8.10 22.55 -5.87
CA GLY A 370 8.38 21.81 -4.65
C GLY A 370 9.60 20.88 -4.78
N ALA A 371 9.65 20.09 -5.85
CA ALA A 371 10.80 19.23 -6.13
C ALA A 371 12.07 20.04 -6.32
N PHE A 372 12.02 21.11 -7.11
CA PHE A 372 13.16 21.97 -7.37
C PHE A 372 13.71 22.60 -6.08
N SER A 373 12.85 23.22 -5.26
CA SER A 373 13.25 23.83 -3.99
C SER A 373 13.86 22.81 -3.03
N TYR A 374 13.25 21.63 -2.91
CA TYR A 374 13.75 20.55 -2.06
C TYR A 374 15.16 20.08 -2.48
N PHE A 375 15.35 19.75 -3.76
CA PHE A 375 16.63 19.28 -4.25
C PHE A 375 17.71 20.37 -4.25
N MET A 376 17.34 21.63 -4.48
CA MET A 376 18.26 22.78 -4.37
C MET A 376 18.81 22.93 -2.96
N ILE A 377 17.97 22.80 -1.94
CA ILE A 377 18.44 22.87 -0.54
C ILE A 377 19.36 21.70 -0.21
N LEU A 378 19.06 20.48 -0.70
CA LEU A 378 19.96 19.34 -0.49
C LEU A 378 21.32 19.54 -1.17
N LEU A 379 21.37 20.19 -2.35
CA LEU A 379 22.61 20.60 -2.99
C LEU A 379 23.40 21.62 -2.16
N ILE A 380 22.73 22.64 -1.64
CA ILE A 380 23.35 23.68 -0.78
C ILE A 380 23.90 23.05 0.51
N LEU A 381 23.15 22.13 1.12
CA LEU A 381 23.57 21.40 2.33
C LEU A 381 24.62 20.32 2.03
N ARG A 382 24.99 20.10 0.77
CA ARG A 382 25.94 19.07 0.31
C ARG A 382 25.61 17.68 0.85
N ASP A 383 24.33 17.29 0.79
CA ASP A 383 23.90 15.98 1.30
C ASP A 383 24.58 14.84 0.55
N GLU A 384 25.38 14.05 1.26
CA GLU A 384 26.19 12.97 0.65
C GLU A 384 25.36 11.88 0.00
N PHE A 385 24.20 11.53 0.60
CA PHE A 385 23.33 10.49 0.05
C PHE A 385 22.72 10.96 -1.27
N PHE A 386 22.25 12.20 -1.32
CA PHE A 386 21.71 12.79 -2.56
C PHE A 386 22.80 12.90 -3.62
N LEU A 387 23.97 13.45 -3.30
CA LEU A 387 25.06 13.66 -4.25
C LEU A 387 25.59 12.33 -4.81
N SER A 388 25.79 11.32 -3.97
CA SER A 388 26.29 10.00 -4.40
C SER A 388 25.32 9.31 -5.36
N ASN A 389 24.00 9.38 -5.09
CA ASN A 389 22.97 8.82 -5.95
C ASN A 389 22.84 9.61 -7.27
N ALA A 390 22.86 10.95 -7.21
CA ALA A 390 22.80 11.81 -8.39
C ALA A 390 23.99 11.60 -9.34
N ILE A 391 25.23 11.54 -8.78
CA ILE A 391 26.44 11.25 -9.57
C ILE A 391 26.38 9.85 -10.16
N GLY A 392 25.91 8.86 -9.40
CA GLY A 392 25.71 7.49 -9.87
C GLY A 392 24.74 7.41 -11.05
N ALA A 393 23.62 8.12 -10.98
CA ALA A 393 22.63 8.21 -12.05
C ALA A 393 23.19 8.89 -13.31
N LEU A 394 23.90 10.00 -13.14
CA LEU A 394 24.54 10.71 -14.26
C LEU A 394 25.61 9.87 -14.97
N LYS A 395 26.44 9.12 -14.22
CA LYS A 395 27.41 8.19 -14.81
C LYS A 395 26.74 7.08 -15.62
N LYS A 396 25.64 6.51 -15.11
CA LYS A 396 24.86 5.48 -15.82
C LYS A 396 24.20 6.03 -17.09
N MET A 397 23.65 7.25 -17.06
CA MET A 397 23.10 7.91 -18.26
C MET A 397 24.16 8.17 -19.31
N ARG A 398 25.33 8.71 -18.93
CA ARG A 398 26.46 8.91 -19.86
C ARG A 398 26.96 7.60 -20.47
N ALA A 399 26.95 6.51 -19.71
CA ALA A 399 27.35 5.20 -20.24
C ALA A 399 26.33 4.61 -21.23
N LYS A 400 25.02 4.93 -21.06
CA LYS A 400 23.96 4.52 -22.01
C LYS A 400 23.94 5.38 -23.28
N LEU A 401 24.33 6.65 -23.22
CA LEU A 401 24.40 7.55 -24.37
C LEU A 401 25.67 7.30 -25.24
N LYS A 402 26.63 6.54 -24.70
CA LYS A 402 27.85 6.14 -25.44
C LYS A 402 27.77 4.75 -26.09
N LYS A 403 26.66 4.02 -25.88
CA LYS A 403 26.30 2.79 -26.59
C LYS A 403 25.22 3.08 -27.63
#